data_d59d45ae493bfc02af386e4ad323d02f
#
_entry.id   d59d45ae493bfc02af386e4ad323d02f
#
_cell.length_a   1.000
_cell.length_b   1.000
_cell.length_c   1.000
_cell.angle_alpha   90.00
_cell.angle_beta   90.00
_cell.angle_gamma   90.00
#
_symmetry.space_group_name_H-M   'P 1'
#
loop_
_entity.id
_entity.type
_entity.pdbx_description
1 polymer ?
#
loop_
_entity_poly.entity_id
_entity_poly.type
_entity_poly.pdbx_seq_one_letter_code
_entity_poly.pdbx_strand_id
1 'polypeptide(L)'
;FCLSRGLGDVYKRQEINDIEILNTKIIALLEHYHRYNMLTVANLKRIILEDHVVADPEDTESVILYGNAGKAIRARTSNQRKLVELARTNDLLFATGPAGSGKTYTAIALAVRALRNREVKRIVLSRPAVEAGENLGFLPGDMKEKVDPYLQPLYDALSDMIPPKKLEEYLESEIIQIAPLAYMRGRTLNDSFVILDEAQNTTRNQLKMFLTRMGISAKFVITGDMSQIDLPRRGDSGLIHAFKILKDIKGIAFVEFNSDDIVRHRLVKDIVKAYNEEQEERQGKNEE
;
A
#
# COMPACT_ATOMS: atom_id res chain seq x y z
N PHE A 1 -15.55 65.65 12.21
CA PHE A 1 -15.74 64.60 13.27
C PHE A 1 -16.41 63.31 12.78
N CYS A 2 -16.80 63.21 11.55
CA CYS A 2 -17.43 62.00 10.98
C CYS A 2 -16.44 61.05 10.27
N LEU A 3 -15.23 61.46 9.93
CA LEU A 3 -14.23 60.66 9.18
C LEU A 3 -13.38 59.74 10.07
N SER A 4 -13.25 60.02 11.37
CA SER A 4 -12.40 59.22 12.29
C SER A 4 -13.07 57.91 12.80
N ARG A 5 -14.39 57.84 12.82
CA ARG A 5 -15.12 56.63 13.24
C ARG A 5 -15.15 55.53 12.17
N GLY A 6 -15.20 55.92 10.90
CA GLY A 6 -15.21 54.96 9.80
C GLY A 6 -13.88 54.21 9.59
N LEU A 7 -12.74 54.92 9.78
CA LEU A 7 -11.41 54.30 9.66
C LEU A 7 -11.11 53.32 10.79
N GLY A 8 -11.52 53.63 12.03
CA GLY A 8 -11.33 52.69 13.18
C GLY A 8 -12.12 51.39 13.04
N ASP A 9 -13.33 51.45 12.45
CA ASP A 9 -14.12 50.26 12.24
C ASP A 9 -13.63 49.44 11.04
N VAL A 10 -13.02 50.07 10.05
CA VAL A 10 -12.36 49.37 8.92
C VAL A 10 -11.07 48.66 9.40
N TYR A 11 -10.25 49.29 10.22
CA TYR A 11 -9.05 48.65 10.79
C TYR A 11 -9.44 47.48 11.72
N LYS A 12 -10.42 47.62 12.60
CA LYS A 12 -10.90 46.54 13.46
C LYS A 12 -11.46 45.37 12.67
N ARG A 13 -12.18 45.62 11.57
CA ARG A 13 -12.68 44.54 10.69
C ARG A 13 -11.55 43.84 9.95
N GLN A 14 -10.52 44.56 9.49
CA GLN A 14 -9.35 43.94 8.88
C GLN A 14 -8.58 43.05 9.85
N GLU A 15 -8.30 43.52 11.10
CA GLU A 15 -7.66 42.70 12.13
C GLU A 15 -8.45 41.44 12.50
N ILE A 16 -9.77 41.51 12.54
CA ILE A 16 -10.63 40.34 12.83
C ILE A 16 -10.56 39.34 11.66
N ASN A 17 -10.61 39.83 10.42
CA ASN A 17 -10.51 38.99 9.23
C ASN A 17 -9.17 38.29 9.13
N ASP A 18 -8.08 38.97 9.47
CA ASP A 18 -6.73 38.42 9.48
C ASP A 18 -6.56 37.33 10.57
N ILE A 19 -7.19 37.51 11.73
CA ILE A 19 -7.21 36.52 12.82
C ILE A 19 -8.01 35.29 12.40
N GLU A 20 -9.15 35.43 11.73
CA GLU A 20 -9.97 34.32 11.21
C GLU A 20 -9.21 33.53 10.13
N ILE A 21 -8.54 34.22 9.22
CA ILE A 21 -7.70 33.60 8.21
C ILE A 21 -6.54 32.82 8.85
N LEU A 22 -5.86 33.41 9.83
CA LEU A 22 -4.79 32.77 10.55
C LEU A 22 -5.28 31.51 11.30
N ASN A 23 -6.42 31.59 11.99
CA ASN A 23 -7.03 30.46 12.67
C ASN A 23 -7.36 29.34 11.71
N THR A 24 -7.95 29.64 10.56
CA THR A 24 -8.27 28.65 9.51
C THR A 24 -7.01 27.97 9.02
N LYS A 25 -5.93 28.72 8.77
CA LYS A 25 -4.63 28.17 8.34
C LYS A 25 -3.99 27.28 9.43
N ILE A 26 -4.07 27.67 10.70
CA ILE A 26 -3.58 26.86 11.82
C ILE A 26 -4.38 25.56 11.96
N ILE A 27 -5.69 25.61 11.87
CA ILE A 27 -6.55 24.43 11.90
C ILE A 27 -6.18 23.49 10.76
N ALA A 28 -6.04 23.99 9.54
CA ALA A 28 -5.63 23.19 8.38
C ALA A 28 -4.25 22.54 8.56
N LEU A 29 -3.29 23.23 9.18
CA LEU A 29 -1.97 22.68 9.52
C LEU A 29 -2.08 21.56 10.56
N LEU A 30 -2.90 21.74 11.61
CA LEU A 30 -3.11 20.75 12.65
C LEU A 30 -3.81 19.50 12.09
N GLU A 31 -4.85 19.68 11.27
CA GLU A 31 -5.55 18.58 10.59
C GLU A 31 -4.61 17.81 9.67
N HIS A 32 -3.76 18.52 8.90
CA HIS A 32 -2.75 17.90 8.06
C HIS A 32 -1.75 17.09 8.90
N TYR A 33 -1.27 17.67 10.01
CA TYR A 33 -0.37 16.97 10.92
C TYR A 33 -1.04 15.75 11.57
N HIS A 34 -2.26 15.88 12.05
CA HIS A 34 -3.01 14.75 12.63
C HIS A 34 -3.25 13.63 11.61
N ARG A 35 -3.51 13.97 10.35
CA ARG A 35 -3.78 12.98 9.29
C ARG A 35 -2.51 12.25 8.82
N TYR A 36 -1.38 12.94 8.73
CA TYR A 36 -0.17 12.42 8.07
C TYR A 36 1.03 12.30 9.00
N ASN A 37 0.93 12.78 10.23
CA ASN A 37 1.99 12.85 11.23
C ASN A 37 3.31 13.46 10.70
N MET A 38 3.20 14.35 9.70
CA MET A 38 4.32 15.05 9.06
C MET A 38 3.88 16.39 8.48
N LEU A 39 4.73 17.41 8.65
CA LEU A 39 4.63 18.70 7.96
C LEU A 39 5.92 18.95 7.18
N THR A 40 5.81 19.02 5.86
CA THR A 40 6.95 19.41 5.00
C THR A 40 6.93 20.91 4.74
N VAL A 41 8.09 21.48 4.38
CA VAL A 41 8.19 22.90 3.99
C VAL A 41 7.27 23.22 2.80
N ALA A 42 7.10 22.27 1.87
CA ALA A 42 6.19 22.41 0.75
C ALA A 42 4.73 22.51 1.20
N ASN A 43 4.31 21.65 2.17
CA ASN A 43 2.97 21.68 2.73
C ASN A 43 2.71 22.96 3.53
N LEU A 44 3.69 23.40 4.32
CA LEU A 44 3.63 24.67 5.04
C LEU A 44 3.44 25.85 4.07
N LYS A 45 4.28 25.93 3.03
CA LYS A 45 4.17 27.01 2.02
C LYS A 45 2.81 27.00 1.35
N ARG A 46 2.30 25.83 0.95
CA ARG A 46 0.97 25.70 0.31
C ARG A 46 -0.14 26.19 1.23
N ILE A 47 -0.21 25.73 2.47
CA ILE A 47 -1.27 26.09 3.41
C ILE A 47 -1.19 27.56 3.84
N ILE A 48 0.02 28.12 3.95
CA ILE A 48 0.20 29.49 4.42
C ILE A 48 0.04 30.51 3.30
N LEU A 49 0.58 30.23 2.10
CA LEU A 49 0.69 31.23 1.01
C LEU A 49 -0.49 31.21 0.03
N GLU A 50 -1.25 30.12 -0.06
CA GLU A 50 -2.44 30.08 -0.91
C GLU A 50 -3.63 30.71 -0.19
N ASP A 51 -4.19 31.79 -0.76
CA ASP A 51 -5.34 32.53 -0.19
C ASP A 51 -6.66 31.78 -0.28
N HIS A 52 -6.73 30.76 -1.09
CA HIS A 52 -7.82 29.80 -1.13
C HIS A 52 -7.28 28.40 -0.84
N VAL A 53 -7.34 27.98 0.44
CA VAL A 53 -7.21 26.57 0.83
C VAL A 53 -8.51 25.84 0.45
N VAL A 54 -8.86 25.94 -0.80
CA VAL A 54 -9.63 24.87 -1.45
C VAL A 54 -8.56 23.87 -1.86
N ALA A 55 -8.10 23.07 -0.88
CA ALA A 55 -7.47 21.82 -1.23
C ALA A 55 -8.46 21.16 -2.18
N ASP A 56 -8.03 20.94 -3.42
CA ASP A 56 -8.81 20.11 -4.34
C ASP A 56 -9.16 18.87 -3.53
N PRO A 57 -10.42 18.61 -3.17
CA PRO A 57 -10.79 17.50 -2.28
C PRO A 57 -10.23 16.18 -2.82
N GLU A 58 -10.13 16.04 -4.15
CA GLU A 58 -9.53 14.89 -4.82
C GLU A 58 -8.02 14.78 -4.58
N ASP A 59 -7.29 15.88 -4.45
CA ASP A 59 -5.83 15.84 -4.32
C ASP A 59 -5.37 15.52 -2.91
N THR A 60 -6.14 15.91 -1.90
CA THR A 60 -5.85 15.60 -0.47
C THR A 60 -6.33 14.21 -0.07
N GLU A 61 -7.45 13.74 -0.60
CA GLU A 61 -7.98 12.40 -0.30
C GLU A 61 -7.14 11.28 -0.91
N SER A 62 -6.41 11.56 -1.99
CA SER A 62 -5.55 10.57 -2.66
C SER A 62 -4.25 10.27 -1.91
N VAL A 63 -3.78 11.13 -0.99
CA VAL A 63 -2.52 10.92 -0.26
C VAL A 63 -2.70 9.87 0.83
N ILE A 64 -1.92 8.80 0.75
CA ILE A 64 -1.89 7.74 1.77
C ILE A 64 -0.96 8.14 2.92
N LEU A 65 0.26 8.56 2.57
CA LEU A 65 1.28 9.06 3.51
C LEU A 65 2.33 9.92 2.79
N TYR A 66 3.14 10.63 3.56
CA TYR A 66 4.36 11.25 3.06
C TYR A 66 5.55 10.34 3.34
N GLY A 67 6.24 9.92 2.29
CA GLY A 67 7.40 9.04 2.33
C GLY A 67 8.70 9.77 2.63
N ASN A 68 9.80 9.15 2.19
CA ASN A 68 11.14 9.70 2.34
C ASN A 68 11.24 11.07 1.65
N ALA A 69 12.00 12.00 2.23
CA ALA A 69 12.15 13.39 1.76
C ALA A 69 10.82 14.15 1.53
N GLY A 70 9.74 13.75 2.19
CA GLY A 70 8.42 14.41 2.07
C GLY A 70 7.67 14.14 0.78
N LYS A 71 8.09 13.14 -0.01
CA LYS A 71 7.39 12.70 -1.22
C LYS A 71 6.00 12.17 -0.88
N ALA A 72 4.95 12.77 -1.44
CA ALA A 72 3.60 12.29 -1.25
C ALA A 72 3.37 10.94 -1.97
N ILE A 73 2.98 9.92 -1.22
CA ILE A 73 2.58 8.62 -1.73
C ILE A 73 1.06 8.60 -1.82
N ARG A 74 0.56 8.44 -3.04
CA ARG A 74 -0.86 8.63 -3.38
C ARG A 74 -1.49 7.38 -3.95
N ALA A 75 -2.77 7.20 -3.68
CA ALA A 75 -3.63 6.28 -4.43
C ALA A 75 -3.98 6.93 -5.78
N ARG A 76 -3.30 6.51 -6.84
CA ARG A 76 -3.38 7.13 -8.18
C ARG A 76 -4.60 6.67 -8.97
N THR A 77 -5.03 5.42 -8.77
CA THR A 77 -6.13 4.82 -9.52
C THR A 77 -7.36 4.62 -8.64
N SER A 78 -8.52 4.40 -9.27
CA SER A 78 -9.78 4.16 -8.57
C SER A 78 -9.72 2.94 -7.65
N ASN A 79 -9.08 1.83 -8.12
CA ASN A 79 -8.97 0.62 -7.32
C ASN A 79 -7.95 0.76 -6.18
N GLN A 80 -6.88 1.57 -6.35
CA GLN A 80 -6.00 1.93 -5.24
C GLN A 80 -6.75 2.74 -4.17
N ARG A 81 -7.58 3.72 -4.58
CA ARG A 81 -8.44 4.47 -3.64
C ARG A 81 -9.43 3.56 -2.92
N LYS A 82 -10.09 2.66 -3.66
CA LYS A 82 -11.00 1.65 -3.09
C LYS A 82 -10.30 0.75 -2.05
N LEU A 83 -9.06 0.31 -2.32
CA LEU A 83 -8.27 -0.45 -1.36
C LEU A 83 -8.01 0.35 -0.08
N VAL A 84 -7.65 1.63 -0.20
CA VAL A 84 -7.41 2.54 0.93
C VAL A 84 -8.67 2.74 1.77
N GLU A 85 -9.83 2.89 1.13
CA GLU A 85 -11.11 3.06 1.80
C GLU A 85 -11.54 1.78 2.55
N LEU A 86 -11.54 0.64 1.86
CA LEU A 86 -11.91 -0.63 2.45
C LEU A 86 -11.00 -1.06 3.59
N ALA A 87 -9.73 -0.64 3.57
CA ALA A 87 -8.79 -0.90 4.66
C ALA A 87 -9.17 -0.21 5.99
N ARG A 88 -10.07 0.77 5.97
CA ARG A 88 -10.56 1.42 7.20
C ARG A 88 -11.55 0.56 7.96
N THR A 89 -12.36 -0.22 7.26
CA THR A 89 -13.54 -0.92 7.80
C THR A 89 -13.40 -2.45 7.81
N ASN A 90 -12.35 -2.99 7.17
CA ASN A 90 -12.15 -4.44 7.08
C ASN A 90 -10.80 -4.83 7.65
N ASP A 91 -10.75 -6.01 8.30
CA ASP A 91 -9.53 -6.54 8.89
C ASP A 91 -8.74 -7.44 7.94
N LEU A 92 -9.40 -8.02 6.95
CA LEU A 92 -8.79 -8.83 5.90
C LEU A 92 -9.18 -8.31 4.52
N LEU A 93 -8.17 -7.97 3.71
CA LEU A 93 -8.36 -7.51 2.34
C LEU A 93 -7.61 -8.40 1.35
N PHE A 94 -8.27 -8.65 0.23
CA PHE A 94 -7.66 -9.28 -0.94
C PHE A 94 -7.56 -8.24 -2.05
N ALA A 95 -6.35 -7.99 -2.53
CA ALA A 95 -6.06 -7.07 -3.64
C ALA A 95 -5.45 -7.87 -4.79
N THR A 96 -6.25 -8.17 -5.80
CA THR A 96 -5.84 -9.02 -6.92
C THR A 96 -5.86 -8.26 -8.25
N GLY A 97 -5.08 -8.71 -9.22
CA GLY A 97 -5.01 -8.14 -10.57
C GLY A 97 -3.60 -8.07 -11.14
N PRO A 98 -3.42 -7.43 -12.29
CA PRO A 98 -2.18 -7.54 -13.06
C PRO A 98 -0.98 -6.91 -12.35
N ALA A 99 0.22 -7.40 -12.70
CA ALA A 99 1.48 -6.85 -12.22
C ALA A 99 1.62 -5.37 -12.64
N GLY A 100 2.21 -4.55 -11.74
CA GLY A 100 2.40 -3.11 -11.98
C GLY A 100 1.19 -2.23 -11.71
N SER A 101 0.07 -2.77 -11.21
CA SER A 101 -1.09 -1.99 -10.76
C SER A 101 -0.91 -1.34 -9.37
N GLY A 102 0.21 -1.58 -8.68
CA GLY A 102 0.55 -0.96 -7.41
C GLY A 102 -0.11 -1.58 -6.18
N LYS A 103 -0.65 -2.81 -6.27
CA LYS A 103 -1.29 -3.53 -5.15
C LYS A 103 -0.40 -3.60 -3.92
N THR A 104 0.77 -4.20 -4.07
CA THR A 104 1.75 -4.40 -3.00
C THR A 104 2.27 -3.08 -2.46
N TYR A 105 2.59 -2.13 -3.34
CA TYR A 105 3.05 -0.80 -2.96
C TYR A 105 2.00 -0.04 -2.13
N THR A 106 0.72 -0.08 -2.55
CA THR A 106 -0.39 0.53 -1.81
C THR A 106 -0.62 -0.15 -0.46
N ALA A 107 -0.53 -1.48 -0.40
CA ALA A 107 -0.64 -2.24 0.85
C ALA A 107 0.48 -1.88 1.84
N ILE A 108 1.74 -1.75 1.37
CA ILE A 108 2.86 -1.33 2.21
C ILE A 108 2.68 0.12 2.68
N ALA A 109 2.18 1.01 1.82
CA ALA A 109 1.88 2.39 2.21
C ALA A 109 0.82 2.44 3.33
N LEU A 110 -0.21 1.61 3.26
CA LEU A 110 -1.22 1.47 4.32
C LEU A 110 -0.60 0.95 5.63
N ALA A 111 0.28 -0.05 5.55
CA ALA A 111 0.96 -0.60 6.70
C ALA A 111 1.86 0.43 7.40
N VAL A 112 2.67 1.16 6.63
CA VAL A 112 3.54 2.22 7.15
C VAL A 112 2.71 3.35 7.78
N ARG A 113 1.58 3.74 7.18
CA ARG A 113 0.65 4.70 7.77
C ARG A 113 0.11 4.21 9.11
N ALA A 114 -0.38 2.97 9.16
CA ALA A 114 -0.92 2.38 10.38
C ALA A 114 0.14 2.29 11.49
N LEU A 115 1.39 1.96 11.18
CA LEU A 115 2.49 1.96 12.13
C LEU A 115 2.80 3.37 12.64
N ARG A 116 2.87 4.38 11.78
CA ARG A 116 3.09 5.78 12.16
C ARG A 116 1.98 6.33 13.04
N ASN A 117 0.75 5.97 12.75
CA ASN A 117 -0.44 6.35 13.52
C ASN A 117 -0.60 5.55 14.81
N ARG A 118 0.29 4.57 15.08
CA ARG A 118 0.22 3.68 16.25
C ARG A 118 -1.06 2.83 16.28
N GLU A 119 -1.69 2.60 15.14
CA GLU A 119 -2.82 1.68 14.98
C GLU A 119 -2.37 0.23 15.12
N VAL A 120 -1.10 -0.04 14.74
CA VAL A 120 -0.42 -1.32 14.92
C VAL A 120 0.95 -1.12 15.54
N LYS A 121 1.50 -2.17 16.16
CA LYS A 121 2.85 -2.14 16.78
C LYS A 121 3.94 -2.65 15.86
N ARG A 122 3.57 -3.44 14.83
CA ARG A 122 4.54 -4.03 13.90
C ARG A 122 3.97 -4.22 12.50
N ILE A 123 4.86 -4.33 11.53
CA ILE A 123 4.55 -4.71 10.16
C ILE A 123 5.20 -6.06 9.88
N VAL A 124 4.46 -6.99 9.27
CA VAL A 124 4.99 -8.28 8.84
C VAL A 124 4.73 -8.43 7.35
N LEU A 125 5.82 -8.51 6.57
CA LEU A 125 5.76 -8.72 5.13
C LEU A 125 6.19 -10.15 4.84
N SER A 126 5.39 -10.85 4.06
CA SER A 126 5.65 -12.24 3.72
C SER A 126 5.41 -12.48 2.24
N ARG A 127 6.17 -13.41 1.69
CA ARG A 127 6.04 -13.87 0.31
C ARG A 127 6.26 -15.39 0.27
N PRO A 128 5.51 -16.15 -0.54
CA PRO A 128 5.83 -17.56 -0.76
C PRO A 128 7.19 -17.64 -1.46
N ALA A 129 8.05 -18.52 -0.98
CA ALA A 129 9.24 -18.91 -1.72
C ALA A 129 8.77 -19.82 -2.86
N VAL A 130 8.78 -19.34 -4.09
CA VAL A 130 8.46 -20.14 -5.27
C VAL A 130 9.77 -20.49 -5.95
N GLU A 131 10.01 -21.76 -6.12
CA GLU A 131 11.07 -22.24 -7.00
C GLU A 131 10.58 -22.07 -8.45
N ALA A 132 10.80 -20.90 -9.05
CA ALA A 132 10.53 -20.65 -10.46
C ALA A 132 11.58 -21.38 -11.31
N GLY A 133 11.50 -22.73 -11.38
CA GLY A 133 12.40 -23.55 -12.20
C GLY A 133 13.86 -23.64 -11.70
N GLU A 134 14.27 -22.80 -10.78
CA GLU A 134 15.59 -22.84 -10.11
C GLU A 134 15.42 -23.40 -8.71
N ASN A 135 15.93 -24.62 -8.49
CA ASN A 135 15.96 -25.19 -7.15
C ASN A 135 16.79 -24.31 -6.23
N LEU A 136 16.18 -23.72 -5.19
CA LEU A 136 16.86 -22.96 -4.13
C LEU A 136 18.09 -23.70 -3.57
N GLY A 137 18.15 -25.02 -3.75
CA GLY A 137 19.28 -25.88 -3.40
C GLY A 137 20.57 -25.58 -4.16
N PHE A 138 20.52 -24.97 -5.34
CA PHE A 138 21.72 -24.68 -6.16
C PHE A 138 22.34 -23.29 -5.90
N LEU A 139 21.64 -22.39 -5.18
CA LEU A 139 22.23 -21.10 -4.83
C LEU A 139 23.21 -21.27 -3.65
N PRO A 140 24.41 -20.66 -3.72
CA PRO A 140 25.33 -20.63 -2.57
C PRO A 140 24.78 -19.75 -1.45
N GLY A 141 25.12 -20.08 -0.21
CA GLY A 141 24.69 -19.33 0.98
C GLY A 141 23.67 -20.04 1.86
N ASP A 142 23.34 -19.44 2.99
CA ASP A 142 22.32 -19.95 3.89
C ASP A 142 20.89 -19.71 3.35
N MET A 143 19.89 -20.29 4.02
CA MET A 143 18.48 -20.17 3.58
C MET A 143 18.01 -18.72 3.51
N LYS A 144 18.52 -17.84 4.35
CA LYS A 144 18.17 -16.42 4.41
C LYS A 144 18.75 -15.69 3.20
N GLU A 145 20.00 -15.88 2.90
CA GLU A 145 20.70 -15.29 1.75
C GLU A 145 20.06 -15.72 0.41
N LYS A 146 19.58 -16.96 0.32
CA LYS A 146 18.91 -17.49 -0.89
C LYS A 146 17.53 -16.87 -1.15
N VAL A 147 16.83 -16.46 -0.12
CA VAL A 147 15.47 -15.92 -0.21
C VAL A 147 15.47 -14.39 -0.32
N ASP A 148 16.52 -13.70 0.16
CA ASP A 148 16.63 -12.24 0.13
C ASP A 148 16.35 -11.60 -1.25
N PRO A 149 16.83 -12.11 -2.39
CA PRO A 149 16.51 -11.53 -3.70
C PRO A 149 15.02 -11.47 -4.01
N TYR A 150 14.25 -12.46 -3.57
CA TYR A 150 12.80 -12.49 -3.78
C TYR A 150 12.04 -11.49 -2.89
N LEU A 151 12.66 -11.05 -1.81
CA LEU A 151 12.10 -10.08 -0.87
C LEU A 151 12.51 -8.63 -1.19
N GLN A 152 13.49 -8.43 -2.11
CA GLN A 152 14.00 -7.11 -2.48
C GLN A 152 12.91 -6.11 -2.87
N PRO A 153 11.87 -6.44 -3.65
CA PRO A 153 10.80 -5.49 -3.98
C PRO A 153 10.05 -4.94 -2.76
N LEU A 154 10.01 -5.69 -1.66
CA LEU A 154 9.39 -5.26 -0.40
C LEU A 154 10.28 -4.26 0.33
N TYR A 155 11.61 -4.49 0.33
CA TYR A 155 12.59 -3.54 0.87
C TYR A 155 12.59 -2.23 0.08
N ASP A 156 12.54 -2.28 -1.25
CA ASP A 156 12.52 -1.11 -2.12
C ASP A 156 11.29 -0.23 -1.83
N ALA A 157 10.12 -0.86 -1.70
CA ALA A 157 8.89 -0.14 -1.36
C ALA A 157 8.95 0.52 0.02
N LEU A 158 9.52 -0.17 1.03
CA LEU A 158 9.71 0.42 2.37
C LEU A 158 10.69 1.60 2.34
N SER A 159 11.76 1.52 1.55
CA SER A 159 12.79 2.55 1.41
C SER A 159 12.26 3.85 0.80
N ASP A 160 11.26 3.77 -0.07
CA ASP A 160 10.52 4.93 -0.58
C ASP A 160 9.72 5.65 0.53
N MET A 161 9.28 4.91 1.54
CA MET A 161 8.32 5.35 2.54
C MET A 161 8.95 5.75 3.88
N ILE A 162 10.06 5.11 4.24
CA ILE A 162 10.71 5.25 5.55
C ILE A 162 12.16 5.72 5.33
N PRO A 163 12.65 6.74 6.07
CA PRO A 163 14.04 7.15 6.00
C PRO A 163 15.01 6.00 6.30
N PRO A 164 16.15 5.86 5.58
CA PRO A 164 17.03 4.70 5.68
C PRO A 164 17.44 4.32 7.11
N LYS A 165 17.90 5.26 7.90
CA LYS A 165 18.27 5.00 9.31
C LYS A 165 17.12 4.45 10.14
N LYS A 166 15.90 4.98 9.91
CA LYS A 166 14.71 4.55 10.63
C LYS A 166 14.24 3.17 10.19
N LEU A 167 14.40 2.86 8.90
CA LEU A 167 14.09 1.54 8.37
C LEU A 167 15.02 0.49 8.97
N GLU A 168 16.33 0.78 9.05
CA GLU A 168 17.33 -0.07 9.70
C GLU A 168 16.96 -0.35 11.16
N GLU A 169 16.68 0.70 11.97
CA GLU A 169 16.22 0.54 13.36
C GLU A 169 14.95 -0.34 13.48
N TYR A 170 14.00 -0.18 12.55
CA TYR A 170 12.77 -0.97 12.57
C TYR A 170 12.98 -2.44 12.20
N LEU A 171 13.94 -2.72 11.31
CA LEU A 171 14.32 -4.09 10.95
C LEU A 171 15.09 -4.76 12.08
N GLU A 172 16.05 -4.08 12.68
CA GLU A 172 16.84 -4.60 13.82
C GLU A 172 15.98 -4.87 15.07
N SER A 173 15.03 -3.97 15.36
CA SER A 173 14.10 -4.11 16.49
C SER A 173 12.91 -5.03 16.20
N GLU A 174 12.84 -5.64 15.02
CA GLU A 174 11.74 -6.49 14.56
C GLU A 174 10.35 -5.80 14.58
N ILE A 175 10.33 -4.46 14.56
CA ILE A 175 9.10 -3.69 14.33
C ILE A 175 8.61 -3.91 12.91
N ILE A 176 9.55 -4.02 11.95
CA ILE A 176 9.28 -4.47 10.58
C ILE A 176 9.98 -5.80 10.38
N GLN A 177 9.23 -6.82 10.02
CA GLN A 177 9.73 -8.16 9.73
C GLN A 177 9.43 -8.49 8.27
N ILE A 178 10.45 -8.96 7.55
CA ILE A 178 10.30 -9.48 6.19
C ILE A 178 10.76 -10.93 6.21
N ALA A 179 9.86 -11.86 5.91
CA ALA A 179 10.16 -13.27 6.04
C ALA A 179 9.36 -14.13 5.06
N PRO A 180 9.92 -15.26 4.60
CA PRO A 180 9.20 -16.24 3.81
C PRO A 180 7.95 -16.76 4.52
N LEU A 181 6.94 -17.13 3.76
CA LEU A 181 5.67 -17.65 4.28
C LEU A 181 5.85 -18.82 5.27
N ALA A 182 6.83 -19.67 5.05
CA ALA A 182 7.11 -20.83 5.91
C ALA A 182 7.38 -20.45 7.37
N TYR A 183 7.97 -19.27 7.60
CA TYR A 183 8.29 -18.76 8.95
C TYR A 183 7.08 -18.23 9.71
N MET A 184 5.91 -18.17 9.08
CA MET A 184 4.65 -17.75 9.73
C MET A 184 3.97 -18.91 10.50
N ARG A 185 4.43 -20.13 10.29
CA ARG A 185 3.82 -21.33 10.93
C ARG A 185 3.99 -21.28 12.45
N GLY A 186 2.90 -21.54 13.19
CA GLY A 186 2.91 -21.59 14.66
C GLY A 186 2.88 -20.20 15.35
N ARG A 187 2.91 -19.10 14.59
CA ARG A 187 2.86 -17.74 15.15
C ARG A 187 1.40 -17.29 15.32
N THR A 188 1.21 -16.32 16.23
CA THR A 188 -0.01 -15.50 16.32
C THR A 188 0.41 -14.05 16.16
N LEU A 189 -0.17 -13.35 15.18
CA LEU A 189 0.23 -12.00 14.80
C LEU A 189 -0.76 -10.99 15.37
N ASN A 190 -0.53 -10.58 16.64
CA ASN A 190 -1.32 -9.56 17.32
C ASN A 190 -0.80 -8.17 17.03
N ASP A 191 -1.67 -7.14 17.08
CA ASP A 191 -1.33 -5.73 16.93
C ASP A 191 -0.45 -5.46 15.69
N SER A 192 -0.72 -6.15 14.60
CA SER A 192 0.18 -6.20 13.43
C SER A 192 -0.55 -5.87 12.14
N PHE A 193 0.14 -5.15 11.24
CA PHE A 193 -0.27 -5.05 9.85
C PHE A 193 0.53 -6.08 9.04
N VAL A 194 -0.18 -7.03 8.45
CA VAL A 194 0.44 -8.20 7.83
C VAL A 194 0.13 -8.22 6.34
N ILE A 195 1.16 -8.39 5.50
CA ILE A 195 1.00 -8.45 4.05
C ILE A 195 1.56 -9.78 3.56
N LEU A 196 0.76 -10.50 2.77
CA LEU A 196 1.22 -11.63 1.97
C LEU A 196 1.21 -11.23 0.51
N ASP A 197 2.39 -11.07 -0.05
CA ASP A 197 2.59 -10.74 -1.47
C ASP A 197 2.73 -12.00 -2.32
N GLU A 198 2.37 -11.94 -3.61
CA GLU A 198 2.39 -13.04 -4.59
C GLU A 198 1.60 -14.28 -4.11
N ALA A 199 0.46 -14.03 -3.44
CA ALA A 199 -0.34 -15.07 -2.79
C ALA A 199 -0.93 -16.11 -3.76
N GLN A 200 -1.00 -15.82 -5.07
CA GLN A 200 -1.41 -16.79 -6.10
C GLN A 200 -0.50 -18.03 -6.12
N ASN A 201 0.74 -17.86 -5.67
CA ASN A 201 1.75 -18.93 -5.59
C ASN A 201 1.72 -19.70 -4.26
N THR A 202 0.69 -19.50 -3.44
CA THR A 202 0.42 -20.33 -2.26
C THR A 202 -0.51 -21.47 -2.58
N THR A 203 -0.25 -22.63 -1.99
CA THR A 203 -1.24 -23.72 -1.96
C THR A 203 -2.40 -23.40 -1.01
N ARG A 204 -3.53 -24.11 -1.13
CA ARG A 204 -4.70 -23.95 -0.24
C ARG A 204 -4.31 -24.09 1.24
N ASN A 205 -3.46 -25.06 1.57
CA ASN A 205 -3.03 -25.30 2.94
C ASN A 205 -2.10 -24.17 3.46
N GLN A 206 -1.22 -23.66 2.62
CA GLN A 206 -0.34 -22.55 2.97
C GLN A 206 -1.14 -21.28 3.22
N LEU A 207 -2.07 -20.91 2.33
CA LEU A 207 -2.89 -19.72 2.53
C LEU A 207 -3.79 -19.86 3.77
N LYS A 208 -4.45 -21.02 3.97
CA LYS A 208 -5.22 -21.29 5.18
C LYS A 208 -4.35 -21.15 6.43
N MET A 209 -3.17 -21.76 6.43
CA MET A 209 -2.20 -21.65 7.53
C MET A 209 -1.88 -20.19 7.83
N PHE A 210 -1.63 -19.37 6.83
CA PHE A 210 -1.29 -17.97 7.00
C PHE A 210 -2.47 -17.14 7.52
N LEU A 211 -3.65 -17.25 6.94
CA LEU A 211 -4.84 -16.52 7.36
C LEU A 211 -5.23 -16.82 8.81
N THR A 212 -5.00 -18.05 9.26
CA THR A 212 -5.24 -18.44 10.65
C THR A 212 -4.17 -17.95 11.64
N ARG A 213 -3.18 -17.16 11.20
CA ARG A 213 -2.23 -16.44 12.08
C ARG A 213 -2.75 -15.11 12.58
N MET A 214 -3.88 -14.65 12.03
CA MET A 214 -4.50 -13.39 12.43
C MET A 214 -4.82 -13.42 13.93
N GLY A 215 -4.24 -12.47 14.64
CA GLY A 215 -4.43 -12.27 16.06
C GLY A 215 -5.31 -11.05 16.37
N ILE A 216 -5.37 -10.68 17.64
CA ILE A 216 -6.15 -9.52 18.09
C ILE A 216 -5.56 -8.24 17.50
N SER A 217 -6.41 -7.33 17.04
CA SER A 217 -6.03 -6.04 16.45
C SER A 217 -5.05 -6.17 15.27
N ALA A 218 -5.13 -7.29 14.53
CA ALA A 218 -4.34 -7.48 13.34
C ALA A 218 -5.12 -7.11 12.09
N LYS A 219 -4.42 -6.52 11.11
CA LYS A 219 -4.94 -6.23 9.77
C LYS A 219 -4.12 -6.96 8.72
N PHE A 220 -4.79 -7.70 7.85
CA PHE A 220 -4.17 -8.51 6.82
C PHE A 220 -4.51 -7.99 5.43
N VAL A 221 -3.51 -7.89 4.56
CA VAL A 221 -3.68 -7.60 3.13
C VAL A 221 -3.00 -8.69 2.31
N ILE A 222 -3.76 -9.33 1.45
CA ILE A 222 -3.30 -10.40 0.57
C ILE A 222 -3.24 -9.84 -0.84
N THR A 223 -2.04 -9.76 -1.40
CA THR A 223 -1.84 -9.28 -2.78
C THR A 223 -1.48 -10.43 -3.70
N GLY A 224 -1.89 -10.35 -4.96
CA GLY A 224 -1.56 -11.39 -5.94
C GLY A 224 -2.10 -11.13 -7.33
N ASP A 225 -1.62 -11.91 -8.28
CA ASP A 225 -2.05 -11.91 -9.68
C ASP A 225 -2.51 -13.31 -10.09
N MET A 226 -3.82 -13.48 -10.27
CA MET A 226 -4.38 -14.80 -10.64
C MET A 226 -4.00 -15.24 -12.05
N SER A 227 -3.44 -14.37 -12.89
CA SER A 227 -2.94 -14.74 -14.21
C SER A 227 -1.54 -15.35 -14.16
N GLN A 228 -0.73 -15.00 -13.14
CA GLN A 228 0.67 -15.38 -12.96
C GLN A 228 0.83 -16.44 -11.86
N ILE A 229 0.30 -17.64 -12.10
CA ILE A 229 0.38 -18.75 -11.14
C ILE A 229 1.51 -19.69 -11.59
N ASP A 230 2.57 -19.75 -10.77
CA ASP A 230 3.76 -20.59 -11.00
C ASP A 230 3.65 -21.98 -10.35
N LEU A 231 2.50 -22.30 -9.73
CA LEU A 231 2.24 -23.63 -9.16
C LEU A 231 2.08 -24.68 -10.26
N PRO A 232 2.49 -25.94 -10.04
CA PRO A 232 2.37 -27.01 -11.03
C PRO A 232 0.96 -27.21 -11.57
N ARG A 233 -0.04 -26.94 -10.74
CA ARG A 233 -1.46 -26.95 -11.12
C ARG A 233 -2.13 -25.66 -10.69
N ARG A 234 -2.64 -24.89 -11.64
CA ARG A 234 -3.35 -23.63 -11.39
C ARG A 234 -4.51 -23.80 -10.37
N GLY A 235 -5.20 -24.93 -10.37
CA GLY A 235 -6.28 -25.23 -9.44
C GLY A 235 -5.87 -25.44 -7.98
N ASP A 236 -4.58 -25.59 -7.70
CA ASP A 236 -4.03 -25.72 -6.36
C ASP A 236 -3.80 -24.36 -5.67
N SER A 237 -3.93 -23.25 -6.42
CA SER A 237 -3.78 -21.90 -5.86
C SER A 237 -4.76 -21.65 -4.73
N GLY A 238 -4.20 -21.34 -3.56
CA GLY A 238 -4.94 -20.95 -2.37
C GLY A 238 -5.72 -19.67 -2.57
N LEU A 239 -5.17 -18.72 -3.34
CA LEU A 239 -5.80 -17.44 -3.62
C LEU A 239 -7.11 -17.61 -4.40
N ILE A 240 -7.12 -18.43 -5.46
CA ILE A 240 -8.35 -18.76 -6.21
C ILE A 240 -9.39 -19.42 -5.32
N HIS A 241 -8.95 -20.35 -4.48
CA HIS A 241 -9.84 -21.04 -3.55
C HIS A 241 -10.42 -20.09 -2.50
N ALA A 242 -9.60 -19.23 -1.91
CA ALA A 242 -10.03 -18.25 -0.91
C ALA A 242 -11.10 -17.28 -1.47
N PHE A 243 -10.94 -16.81 -2.71
CA PHE A 243 -11.94 -15.98 -3.39
C PHE A 243 -13.33 -16.65 -3.46
N LYS A 244 -13.39 -17.96 -3.61
CA LYS A 244 -14.64 -18.69 -3.70
C LYS A 244 -15.35 -18.87 -2.35
N ILE A 245 -14.57 -19.09 -1.29
CA ILE A 245 -15.14 -19.51 0.01
C ILE A 245 -15.24 -18.37 1.04
N LEU A 246 -14.50 -17.25 0.85
CA LEU A 246 -14.46 -16.17 1.83
C LEU A 246 -15.28 -14.94 1.42
N LYS A 247 -15.90 -14.95 0.23
CA LYS A 247 -16.55 -13.78 -0.37
C LYS A 247 -17.66 -13.18 0.50
N ASP A 248 -18.40 -14.00 1.23
CA ASP A 248 -19.58 -13.59 1.99
C ASP A 248 -19.31 -13.43 3.49
N ILE A 249 -18.02 -13.44 3.89
CA ILE A 249 -17.66 -13.29 5.30
C ILE A 249 -17.52 -11.79 5.63
N LYS A 250 -18.28 -11.32 6.61
CA LYS A 250 -18.21 -9.93 7.09
C LYS A 250 -16.81 -9.62 7.66
N GLY A 251 -16.27 -8.46 7.31
CA GLY A 251 -14.92 -8.05 7.69
C GLY A 251 -13.84 -8.46 6.69
N ILE A 252 -14.21 -9.17 5.61
CA ILE A 252 -13.33 -9.48 4.48
C ILE A 252 -13.76 -8.67 3.27
N ALA A 253 -12.81 -8.00 2.62
CA ALA A 253 -13.07 -7.25 1.41
C ALA A 253 -12.16 -7.68 0.25
N PHE A 254 -12.68 -7.55 -0.97
CA PHE A 254 -11.99 -7.90 -2.20
C PHE A 254 -11.92 -6.69 -3.13
N VAL A 255 -10.73 -6.41 -3.64
CA VAL A 255 -10.48 -5.36 -4.62
C VAL A 255 -9.79 -5.99 -5.83
N GLU A 256 -10.45 -5.92 -6.97
CA GLU A 256 -9.91 -6.41 -8.23
C GLU A 256 -9.36 -5.23 -9.02
N PHE A 257 -8.06 -5.24 -9.23
CA PHE A 257 -7.34 -4.30 -10.09
C PHE A 257 -7.40 -4.79 -11.54
N ASN A 258 -7.44 -3.88 -12.47
CA ASN A 258 -7.52 -4.17 -13.89
C ASN A 258 -6.36 -3.52 -14.68
N SER A 259 -6.41 -3.59 -16.01
CA SER A 259 -5.41 -2.99 -16.90
C SER A 259 -5.27 -1.47 -16.75
N ASP A 260 -6.35 -0.78 -16.36
CA ASP A 260 -6.35 0.69 -16.22
C ASP A 260 -5.55 1.14 -14.99
N ASP A 261 -5.40 0.24 -14.01
CA ASP A 261 -4.59 0.48 -12.82
C ASP A 261 -3.08 0.34 -13.08
N ILE A 262 -2.66 -0.12 -14.25
CA ILE A 262 -1.24 -0.33 -14.56
C ILE A 262 -0.54 1.02 -14.72
N VAL A 263 0.25 1.40 -13.72
CA VAL A 263 1.09 2.60 -13.71
C VAL A 263 2.49 2.24 -14.18
N ARG A 264 2.66 2.08 -15.51
CA ARG A 264 3.94 1.74 -16.13
C ARG A 264 4.30 2.76 -17.21
N HIS A 265 5.59 2.81 -17.55
CA HIS A 265 6.06 3.56 -18.70
C HIS A 265 5.30 3.10 -19.97
N ARG A 266 4.91 4.07 -20.84
CA ARG A 266 4.14 3.78 -22.07
C ARG A 266 4.74 2.64 -22.89
N LEU A 267 6.05 2.65 -23.09
CA LEU A 267 6.76 1.62 -23.83
C LEU A 267 6.57 0.21 -23.24
N VAL A 268 6.50 0.08 -21.91
CA VAL A 268 6.27 -1.23 -21.27
C VAL A 268 4.86 -1.75 -21.55
N LYS A 269 3.87 -0.87 -21.64
CA LYS A 269 2.50 -1.25 -22.04
C LYS A 269 2.50 -1.79 -23.48
N ASP A 270 3.20 -1.10 -24.37
CA ASP A 270 3.28 -1.47 -25.78
C ASP A 270 4.02 -2.81 -25.97
N ILE A 271 5.11 -3.03 -25.21
CA ILE A 271 5.84 -4.31 -25.20
C ILE A 271 4.94 -5.46 -24.73
N VAL A 272 4.26 -5.31 -23.58
CA VAL A 272 3.36 -6.36 -23.06
C VAL A 272 2.24 -6.68 -24.04
N LYS A 273 1.68 -5.65 -24.68
CA LYS A 273 0.65 -5.83 -25.71
C LYS A 273 1.17 -6.67 -26.89
N ALA A 274 2.35 -6.35 -27.43
CA ALA A 274 2.95 -7.07 -28.55
C ALA A 274 3.21 -8.55 -28.20
N TYR A 275 3.71 -8.86 -27.00
CA TYR A 275 3.92 -10.24 -26.56
C TYR A 275 2.60 -11.02 -26.38
N ASN A 276 1.55 -10.37 -25.90
CA ASN A 276 0.25 -11.02 -25.74
C ASN A 276 -0.38 -11.33 -27.12
N GLU A 277 -0.32 -10.40 -28.06
CA GLU A 277 -0.80 -10.57 -29.44
C GLU A 277 -0.08 -11.75 -30.13
N GLU A 278 1.24 -11.88 -29.98
CA GLU A 278 2.00 -13.02 -30.51
C GLU A 278 1.56 -14.35 -29.87
N GLN A 279 1.28 -14.38 -28.57
CA GLN A 279 0.83 -15.60 -27.89
C GLN A 279 -0.55 -16.05 -28.38
N GLU A 280 -1.48 -15.11 -28.57
CA GLU A 280 -2.81 -15.39 -29.10
C GLU A 280 -2.75 -15.93 -30.53
N GLU A 281 -1.90 -15.34 -31.40
CA GLU A 281 -1.69 -15.84 -32.75
C GLU A 281 -1.09 -17.26 -32.82
N ARG A 282 -0.22 -17.60 -31.85
CA ARG A 282 0.35 -18.96 -31.75
C ARG A 282 -0.67 -19.98 -31.26
N GLN A 283 -1.56 -19.60 -30.35
CA GLN A 283 -2.63 -20.47 -29.86
C GLN A 283 -3.68 -20.73 -30.95
N GLY A 284 -4.09 -19.71 -31.69
CA GLY A 284 -5.03 -19.87 -32.81
C GLY A 284 -4.49 -20.73 -33.99
N LYS A 285 -3.16 -20.77 -34.20
CA LYS A 285 -2.55 -21.65 -35.21
C LYS A 285 -2.37 -23.11 -34.77
N ASN A 286 -2.50 -23.42 -33.50
CA ASN A 286 -2.41 -24.79 -32.97
C ASN A 286 -3.80 -25.47 -32.84
N GLU A 287 -4.87 -24.74 -33.07
CA GLU A 287 -6.27 -25.25 -33.06
C GLU A 287 -6.81 -25.49 -34.50
N GLU A 288 -6.07 -25.12 -35.54
CA GLU A 288 -6.31 -25.50 -36.93
C GLU A 288 -5.46 -26.75 -37.32
#